data_d2e512c286c221d4390a172935fb7531
#
_entry.id   d2e512c286c221d4390a172935fb7531
#
_cell.length_a   1.000
_cell.length_b   1.000
_cell.length_c   1.000
_cell.angle_alpha   90.00
_cell.angle_beta   90.00
_cell.angle_gamma   90.00
#
_symmetry.space_group_name_H-M   'P 1'
#
loop_
_entity.id
_entity.type
_entity.pdbx_description
1 polymer ?
#
loop_
_entity_poly.entity_id
_entity_poly.type
_entity_poly.pdbx_seq_one_letter_code
_entity_poly.pdbx_strand_id
1 'polypeptide(L)'
;MVNGHGSNYDESELREEAITSLVEHPIQLKPLEAKPDTAVPVFLTKKEQKKLRRQNRREAWKEKQDKIRLGILPPDEAKVKISNMMRVLESDAIQDPTKVEAHVRAQMAKRLANHEKMNADRKLTPEQKKQKMIRKLKEDTSAGVKVAVFRVKSLTNPARKFKVETNAKQLFMTGTVVLYEDVNVVVVEGGPKQVKKYKQLMLNRIKWDEDIIHDKEGHEIGNNCVLVWEGETKERQFGDLKFKQAPTESFARDFFKNVGAEHYWDLAYSGAVLENADGPL
;
A
#
# COMPACT_ATOMS: atom_id res chain seq x y z
N MET A 1 48.03 28.34 -8.95
CA MET A 1 47.42 29.60 -9.43
C MET A 1 47.12 29.38 -10.90
N VAL A 2 45.90 29.17 -11.25
CA VAL A 2 45.46 28.97 -12.64
C VAL A 2 45.09 30.36 -13.18
N ASN A 3 45.86 30.86 -14.14
CA ASN A 3 45.50 32.06 -14.87
C ASN A 3 44.32 31.72 -15.79
N GLY A 4 43.19 32.29 -15.50
CA GLY A 4 41.99 32.09 -16.32
C GLY A 4 42.10 32.71 -17.68
N HIS A 5 42.06 31.88 -18.71
CA HIS A 5 41.49 32.18 -20.03
C HIS A 5 41.38 30.89 -20.84
N GLY A 6 40.14 30.56 -21.22
CA GLY A 6 39.85 29.61 -22.30
C GLY A 6 39.83 28.13 -21.92
N SER A 7 38.74 27.52 -22.24
CA SER A 7 38.29 26.16 -21.91
C SER A 7 38.99 25.03 -22.71
N ASN A 8 40.26 25.11 -22.98
CA ASN A 8 41.02 23.99 -23.50
C ASN A 8 42.26 23.80 -22.63
N TYR A 9 42.24 22.81 -21.79
CA TYR A 9 43.45 22.34 -21.10
C TYR A 9 44.27 21.55 -22.10
N ASP A 10 45.44 22.05 -22.48
CA ASP A 10 46.42 21.27 -23.24
C ASP A 10 47.10 20.27 -22.29
N GLU A 11 47.20 19.02 -22.71
CA GLU A 11 47.86 17.94 -21.94
C GLU A 11 49.30 18.29 -21.56
N SER A 12 49.95 19.18 -22.32
CA SER A 12 51.30 19.66 -22.05
C SER A 12 51.43 20.59 -20.84
N GLU A 13 50.35 21.10 -20.28
CA GLU A 13 50.33 21.97 -19.09
C GLU A 13 50.18 21.19 -17.80
N LEU A 14 49.92 19.86 -17.87
CA LEU A 14 49.79 18.99 -16.71
C LEU A 14 51.19 18.63 -16.19
N ARG A 15 51.47 18.97 -14.95
CA ARG A 15 52.66 18.52 -14.24
C ARG A 15 52.48 17.07 -13.81
N GLU A 16 52.78 16.11 -14.66
CA GLU A 16 52.65 14.67 -14.38
C GLU A 16 53.49 14.24 -13.17
N GLU A 17 54.62 14.91 -12.91
CA GLU A 17 55.47 14.62 -11.75
C GLU A 17 54.80 14.83 -10.40
N ALA A 18 53.70 15.60 -10.34
CA ALA A 18 52.96 15.84 -9.12
C ALA A 18 51.83 14.79 -8.88
N ILE A 19 51.57 13.91 -9.83
CA ILE A 19 50.52 12.90 -9.73
C ILE A 19 51.11 11.61 -9.13
N THR A 20 50.87 11.39 -7.86
CA THR A 20 51.39 10.19 -7.15
C THR A 20 50.51 8.94 -7.33
N SER A 21 49.26 9.12 -7.67
CA SER A 21 48.34 8.00 -7.99
C SER A 21 47.23 8.47 -8.92
N LEU A 22 47.03 7.76 -10.03
CA LEU A 22 45.93 8.00 -10.93
C LEU A 22 44.68 7.30 -10.33
N VAL A 23 43.75 8.10 -9.82
CA VAL A 23 42.44 7.60 -9.40
C VAL A 23 41.42 8.06 -10.41
N GLU A 24 40.85 7.13 -11.16
CA GLU A 24 39.73 7.43 -12.04
C GLU A 24 38.51 7.73 -11.15
N HIS A 25 38.15 9.00 -11.05
CA HIS A 25 36.92 9.36 -10.38
C HIS A 25 35.74 8.93 -11.26
N PRO A 26 34.83 8.09 -10.75
CA PRO A 26 33.63 7.77 -11.50
C PRO A 26 32.92 9.09 -11.85
N ILE A 27 32.49 9.20 -13.13
CA ILE A 27 31.73 10.33 -13.63
C ILE A 27 30.71 10.70 -12.56
N GLN A 28 30.77 11.93 -12.04
CA GLN A 28 29.78 12.38 -11.08
C GLN A 28 28.43 12.21 -11.74
N LEU A 29 27.70 11.18 -11.32
CA LEU A 29 26.29 11.06 -11.64
C LEU A 29 25.66 12.38 -11.23
N LYS A 30 25.04 13.09 -12.18
CA LYS A 30 24.27 14.30 -11.86
C LYS A 30 23.55 14.06 -10.55
N PRO A 31 23.67 14.96 -9.56
CA PRO A 31 22.96 14.78 -8.31
C PRO A 31 21.52 14.47 -8.69
N LEU A 32 20.98 13.39 -8.15
CA LEU A 32 19.58 12.98 -8.38
C LEU A 32 18.76 14.25 -8.34
N GLU A 33 18.20 14.65 -9.49
CA GLU A 33 17.40 15.87 -9.60
C GLU A 33 16.53 15.95 -8.36
N ALA A 34 16.62 17.07 -7.64
CA ALA A 34 15.86 17.25 -6.41
C ALA A 34 14.44 16.79 -6.71
N LYS A 35 13.98 15.76 -5.99
CA LYS A 35 12.62 15.25 -6.20
C LYS A 35 11.73 16.47 -6.24
N PRO A 36 10.93 16.69 -7.30
CA PRO A 36 10.03 17.84 -7.33
C PRO A 36 9.32 17.85 -5.99
N ASP A 37 9.28 19.00 -5.32
CA ASP A 37 8.66 19.14 -3.99
C ASP A 37 7.26 18.53 -4.07
N THR A 38 7.19 17.25 -3.81
CA THR A 38 5.91 16.58 -3.68
C THR A 38 5.31 17.19 -2.43
N ALA A 39 4.29 18.03 -2.63
CA ALA A 39 3.54 18.62 -1.53
C ALA A 39 3.17 17.49 -0.58
N VAL A 40 3.93 17.37 0.50
CA VAL A 40 3.67 16.34 1.52
C VAL A 40 2.30 16.68 2.10
N PRO A 41 1.29 15.82 1.95
CA PRO A 41 -0.01 16.09 2.52
C PRO A 41 0.16 16.24 4.04
N VAL A 42 -0.17 17.44 4.55
CA VAL A 42 -0.11 17.71 5.98
C VAL A 42 -1.19 16.88 6.66
N PHE A 43 -0.80 15.82 7.33
CA PHE A 43 -1.70 15.00 8.11
C PHE A 43 -1.98 15.68 9.45
N LEU A 44 -3.24 16.06 9.64
CA LEU A 44 -3.70 16.62 10.91
C LEU A 44 -3.61 15.58 12.03
N THR A 45 -3.11 16.00 13.17
CA THR A 45 -3.12 15.19 14.39
C THR A 45 -4.56 14.89 14.84
N LYS A 46 -4.76 13.87 15.66
CA LYS A 46 -6.09 13.54 16.22
C LYS A 46 -6.69 14.71 17.00
N LYS A 47 -5.86 15.53 17.66
CA LYS A 47 -6.29 16.73 18.41
C LYS A 47 -6.80 17.82 17.46
N GLU A 48 -6.08 18.09 16.38
CA GLU A 48 -6.47 19.08 15.36
C GLU A 48 -7.73 18.64 14.61
N GLN A 49 -7.84 17.39 14.21
CA GLN A 49 -9.06 16.84 13.61
C GLN A 49 -10.28 17.00 14.54
N LYS A 50 -10.08 16.81 15.85
CA LYS A 50 -11.14 17.01 16.85
C LYS A 50 -11.49 18.50 16.98
N LYS A 51 -10.49 19.39 16.93
CA LYS A 51 -10.68 20.86 16.96
C LYS A 51 -11.50 21.32 15.75
N LEU A 52 -11.12 20.90 14.54
CA LEU A 52 -11.85 21.25 13.31
C LEU A 52 -13.29 20.73 13.34
N ARG A 53 -13.53 19.47 13.73
CA ARG A 53 -14.90 18.96 13.86
C ARG A 53 -15.74 19.75 14.86
N ARG A 54 -15.12 20.24 15.94
CA ARG A 54 -15.81 21.08 16.94
C ARG A 54 -16.13 22.47 16.37
N GLN A 55 -15.20 23.03 15.61
CA GLN A 55 -15.39 24.33 14.96
C GLN A 55 -16.50 24.26 13.91
N ASN A 56 -16.46 23.31 12.99
CA ASN A 56 -17.50 23.15 11.96
C ASN A 56 -18.88 22.93 12.57
N ARG A 57 -18.98 22.16 13.66
CA ARG A 57 -20.27 22.00 14.37
C ARG A 57 -20.75 23.28 15.00
N ARG A 58 -19.87 24.14 15.55
CA ARG A 58 -20.21 25.42 16.12
C ARG A 58 -20.67 26.40 15.05
N GLU A 59 -19.99 26.41 13.90
CA GLU A 59 -20.35 27.24 12.75
C GLU A 59 -21.72 26.85 12.19
N ALA A 60 -21.93 25.57 11.91
CA ALA A 60 -23.22 25.06 11.46
C ALA A 60 -24.39 25.37 12.45
N TRP A 61 -24.08 25.31 13.75
CA TRP A 61 -25.06 25.70 14.76
C TRP A 61 -25.35 27.19 14.73
N LYS A 62 -24.36 28.07 14.60
CA LYS A 62 -24.53 29.51 14.46
C LYS A 62 -25.36 29.86 13.22
N GLU A 63 -25.00 29.30 12.07
CA GLU A 63 -25.76 29.50 10.82
C GLU A 63 -27.23 29.11 10.98
N LYS A 64 -27.50 28.00 11.67
CA LYS A 64 -28.86 27.55 11.93
C LYS A 64 -29.59 28.56 12.81
N GLN A 65 -28.97 29.10 13.88
CA GLN A 65 -29.55 30.10 14.74
C GLN A 65 -29.84 31.42 14.00
N ASP A 66 -28.93 31.82 13.11
CA ASP A 66 -29.12 33.02 12.30
C ASP A 66 -30.30 32.86 11.31
N LYS A 67 -30.45 31.68 10.71
CA LYS A 67 -31.60 31.34 9.85
C LYS A 67 -32.93 31.37 10.66
N ILE A 68 -32.91 30.91 11.91
CA ILE A 68 -34.09 30.99 12.80
C ILE A 68 -34.42 32.47 13.16
N ARG A 69 -33.39 33.28 13.46
CA ARG A 69 -33.56 34.71 13.75
C ARG A 69 -34.12 35.51 12.58
N LEU A 70 -33.70 35.11 11.35
CA LEU A 70 -34.19 35.70 10.11
C LEU A 70 -35.59 35.19 9.71
N GLY A 71 -36.18 34.27 10.48
CA GLY A 71 -37.48 33.67 10.15
C GLY A 71 -37.50 32.71 8.99
N ILE A 72 -36.32 32.33 8.44
CA ILE A 72 -36.18 31.40 7.32
C ILE A 72 -36.47 29.97 7.77
N LEU A 73 -36.10 29.62 9.02
CA LEU A 73 -36.33 28.30 9.61
C LEU A 73 -37.18 28.43 10.89
N PRO A 74 -38.12 27.51 11.09
CA PRO A 74 -38.86 27.47 12.36
C PRO A 74 -37.91 27.11 13.51
N PRO A 75 -38.16 27.59 14.72
CA PRO A 75 -37.39 27.23 15.89
C PRO A 75 -37.47 25.72 16.16
N ASP A 76 -36.40 25.18 16.71
CA ASP A 76 -36.38 23.74 17.05
C ASP A 76 -37.41 23.46 18.17
N GLU A 77 -38.20 22.42 17.96
CA GLU A 77 -39.10 21.91 19.01
C GLU A 77 -38.30 21.50 20.26
N ALA A 78 -38.85 21.81 21.43
CA ALA A 78 -38.22 21.41 22.68
C ALA A 78 -38.04 19.90 22.76
N LYS A 79 -36.84 19.46 23.15
CA LYS A 79 -36.55 18.03 23.31
C LYS A 79 -37.14 17.48 24.60
N VAL A 80 -38.36 17.02 24.51
CA VAL A 80 -39.07 16.47 25.67
C VAL A 80 -38.77 14.96 25.78
N LYS A 81 -38.62 14.51 27.01
CA LYS A 81 -38.58 13.09 27.44
C LYS A 81 -39.69 12.85 28.46
N ILE A 82 -40.09 11.61 28.67
CA ILE A 82 -41.12 11.25 29.68
C ILE A 82 -40.70 11.78 31.06
N SER A 83 -39.43 11.73 31.43
CA SER A 83 -38.90 12.18 32.73
C SER A 83 -38.90 13.71 32.95
N ASN A 84 -38.92 14.52 31.86
CA ASN A 84 -38.96 15.97 31.98
C ASN A 84 -40.23 16.60 31.39
N MET A 85 -41.20 15.80 31.03
CA MET A 85 -42.45 16.20 30.39
C MET A 85 -43.21 17.21 31.25
N MET A 86 -43.43 16.90 32.53
CA MET A 86 -44.15 17.76 33.47
C MET A 86 -43.48 19.13 33.67
N ARG A 87 -42.16 19.18 33.67
CA ARG A 87 -41.39 20.42 33.85
C ARG A 87 -41.33 21.31 32.60
N VAL A 88 -41.38 20.70 31.39
CA VAL A 88 -41.22 21.44 30.13
C VAL A 88 -42.55 21.88 29.54
N LEU A 89 -43.63 21.13 29.81
CA LEU A 89 -44.95 21.35 29.26
C LEU A 89 -46.01 21.67 30.39
N GLU A 90 -45.57 22.28 31.44
CA GLU A 90 -46.31 22.53 32.68
C GLU A 90 -47.83 22.67 32.54
N SER A 91 -48.30 23.66 31.75
CA SER A 91 -49.73 23.94 31.58
C SER A 91 -50.46 22.84 30.79
N ASP A 92 -49.84 22.35 29.71
CA ASP A 92 -50.46 21.38 28.81
C ASP A 92 -50.52 20.00 29.45
N ALA A 93 -49.48 19.66 30.23
CA ALA A 93 -49.40 18.39 30.95
C ALA A 93 -50.39 18.25 32.10
N ILE A 94 -50.86 19.37 32.65
CA ILE A 94 -51.89 19.41 33.70
C ILE A 94 -53.28 19.24 33.10
N GLN A 95 -53.54 19.83 31.92
CA GLN A 95 -54.85 19.77 31.27
C GLN A 95 -55.16 18.38 30.71
N ASP A 96 -54.26 17.81 29.89
CA ASP A 96 -54.42 16.49 29.20
C ASP A 96 -53.15 15.62 29.28
N PRO A 97 -52.85 15.00 30.41
CA PRO A 97 -51.60 14.24 30.60
C PRO A 97 -51.45 13.10 29.61
N THR A 98 -52.52 12.41 29.20
CA THR A 98 -52.49 11.28 28.26
C THR A 98 -52.15 11.74 26.82
N LYS A 99 -52.68 12.87 26.37
CA LYS A 99 -52.34 13.44 25.06
C LYS A 99 -50.88 13.88 25.00
N VAL A 100 -50.41 14.51 26.04
CA VAL A 100 -49.04 15.01 26.16
C VAL A 100 -48.06 13.81 26.20
N GLU A 101 -48.39 12.77 26.93
CA GLU A 101 -47.58 11.56 26.95
C GLU A 101 -47.52 10.90 25.56
N ALA A 102 -48.64 10.77 24.87
CA ALA A 102 -48.69 10.25 23.52
C ALA A 102 -47.85 11.08 22.53
N HIS A 103 -47.95 12.44 22.63
CA HIS A 103 -47.14 13.37 21.83
C HIS A 103 -45.63 13.17 22.09
N VAL A 104 -45.24 13.11 23.36
CA VAL A 104 -43.82 12.92 23.75
C VAL A 104 -43.30 11.57 23.27
N ARG A 105 -44.09 10.48 23.37
CA ARG A 105 -43.74 9.17 22.84
C ARG A 105 -43.56 9.19 21.31
N ALA A 106 -44.50 9.88 20.61
CA ALA A 106 -44.40 10.04 19.14
C ALA A 106 -43.15 10.85 18.76
N GLN A 107 -42.82 11.93 19.46
CA GLN A 107 -41.61 12.73 19.24
C GLN A 107 -40.35 11.95 19.51
N MET A 108 -40.33 11.07 20.55
CA MET A 108 -39.19 10.16 20.81
C MET A 108 -39.04 9.12 19.71
N ALA A 109 -40.13 8.50 19.27
CA ALA A 109 -40.13 7.54 18.17
C ALA A 109 -39.64 8.17 16.86
N LYS A 110 -40.11 9.39 16.53
CA LYS A 110 -39.66 10.15 15.34
C LYS A 110 -38.14 10.43 15.40
N ARG A 111 -37.63 10.81 16.56
CA ARG A 111 -36.18 11.06 16.74
C ARG A 111 -35.36 9.78 16.59
N LEU A 112 -35.85 8.65 17.12
CA LEU A 112 -35.21 7.36 16.98
C LEU A 112 -35.19 6.92 15.51
N ALA A 113 -36.34 6.97 14.84
CA ALA A 113 -36.46 6.63 13.42
C ALA A 113 -35.54 7.50 12.54
N ASN A 114 -35.47 8.82 12.79
CA ASN A 114 -34.58 9.72 12.06
C ASN A 114 -33.10 9.35 12.31
N HIS A 115 -32.74 9.00 13.55
CA HIS A 115 -31.39 8.57 13.87
C HIS A 115 -31.01 7.26 13.17
N GLU A 116 -31.91 6.28 13.16
CA GLU A 116 -31.71 5.01 12.48
C GLU A 116 -31.61 5.20 10.97
N LYS A 117 -32.47 6.03 10.38
CA LYS A 117 -32.43 6.40 8.97
C LYS A 117 -31.07 7.03 8.61
N MET A 118 -30.64 8.04 9.37
CA MET A 118 -29.34 8.66 9.13
C MET A 118 -28.16 7.69 9.27
N ASN A 119 -28.25 6.73 10.18
CA ASN A 119 -27.23 5.69 10.34
C ASN A 119 -27.25 4.71 9.14
N ALA A 120 -28.43 4.34 8.65
CA ALA A 120 -28.59 3.52 7.46
C ALA A 120 -28.04 4.21 6.21
N ASP A 121 -28.38 5.49 6.01
CA ASP A 121 -27.90 6.32 4.88
C ASP A 121 -26.34 6.47 4.88
N ARG A 122 -25.73 6.54 6.08
CA ARG A 122 -24.28 6.64 6.23
C ARG A 122 -23.55 5.31 6.10
N LYS A 123 -24.27 4.20 6.21
CA LYS A 123 -23.71 2.86 6.15
C LYS A 123 -23.31 2.55 4.71
N LEU A 124 -22.01 2.37 4.49
CA LEU A 124 -21.49 1.95 3.20
C LEU A 124 -22.04 0.59 2.80
N THR A 125 -22.51 0.47 1.56
CA THR A 125 -22.88 -0.82 0.98
C THR A 125 -21.65 -1.76 0.89
N PRO A 126 -21.83 -3.08 0.78
CA PRO A 126 -20.73 -4.02 0.60
C PRO A 126 -19.85 -3.66 -0.60
N GLU A 127 -20.46 -3.20 -1.70
CA GLU A 127 -19.76 -2.77 -2.90
C GLU A 127 -18.93 -1.51 -2.69
N GLN A 128 -19.48 -0.49 -2.03
CA GLN A 128 -18.77 0.73 -1.68
C GLN A 128 -17.58 0.44 -0.73
N LYS A 129 -17.75 -0.51 0.21
CA LYS A 129 -16.66 -0.96 1.07
C LYS A 129 -15.54 -1.60 0.26
N LYS A 130 -15.90 -2.47 -0.70
CA LYS A 130 -14.94 -3.12 -1.61
C LYS A 130 -14.20 -2.08 -2.45
N GLN A 131 -14.93 -1.14 -3.08
CA GLN A 131 -14.34 -0.06 -3.87
C GLN A 131 -13.40 0.82 -3.05
N LYS A 132 -13.80 1.19 -1.83
CA LYS A 132 -12.95 1.94 -0.89
C LYS A 132 -11.67 1.18 -0.53
N MET A 133 -11.75 -0.13 -0.35
CA MET A 133 -10.59 -0.98 -0.08
C MET A 133 -9.66 -1.03 -1.29
N ILE A 134 -10.20 -1.23 -2.49
CA ILE A 134 -9.44 -1.23 -3.75
C ILE A 134 -8.72 0.12 -3.94
N ARG A 135 -9.44 1.24 -3.77
CA ARG A 135 -8.85 2.58 -3.88
C ARG A 135 -7.68 2.76 -2.92
N LYS A 136 -7.84 2.38 -1.65
CA LYS A 136 -6.76 2.46 -0.65
C LYS A 136 -5.54 1.62 -1.02
N LEU A 137 -5.74 0.44 -1.63
CA LEU A 137 -4.63 -0.39 -2.08
C LEU A 137 -3.91 0.23 -3.27
N LYS A 138 -4.65 0.85 -4.20
CA LYS A 138 -4.04 1.58 -5.33
C LYS A 138 -3.30 2.83 -4.90
N GLU A 139 -3.84 3.58 -3.93
CA GLU A 139 -3.21 4.78 -3.36
C GLU A 139 -1.93 4.46 -2.55
N ASP A 140 -1.76 3.23 -2.07
CA ASP A 140 -0.60 2.81 -1.26
C ASP A 140 0.73 2.87 -2.05
N THR A 141 0.67 2.93 -3.39
CA THR A 141 1.83 3.05 -4.29
C THR A 141 2.21 4.49 -4.61
N SER A 142 1.48 5.49 -4.13
CA SER A 142 1.73 6.90 -4.44
C SER A 142 3.06 7.44 -3.86
N ALA A 143 3.54 6.85 -2.78
CA ALA A 143 4.80 7.25 -2.12
C ALA A 143 6.05 6.52 -2.65
N GLY A 144 5.87 5.60 -3.60
CA GLY A 144 6.92 4.74 -4.15
C GLY A 144 6.46 3.30 -4.25
N VAL A 145 7.13 2.52 -5.06
CA VAL A 145 6.82 1.12 -5.32
C VAL A 145 7.85 0.26 -4.60
N LYS A 146 7.38 -0.61 -3.70
CA LYS A 146 8.24 -1.63 -3.11
C LYS A 146 8.26 -2.86 -3.99
N VAL A 147 9.44 -3.43 -4.11
CA VAL A 147 9.69 -4.66 -4.86
C VAL A 147 10.19 -5.74 -3.91
N ALA A 148 9.72 -6.96 -4.09
CA ALA A 148 10.25 -8.12 -3.39
C ALA A 148 10.51 -9.24 -4.39
N VAL A 149 11.70 -9.84 -4.29
CA VAL A 149 12.16 -10.93 -5.13
C VAL A 149 12.29 -12.18 -4.28
N PHE A 150 11.57 -13.23 -4.67
CA PHE A 150 11.61 -14.53 -4.00
C PHE A 150 12.19 -15.55 -4.94
N ARG A 151 13.01 -16.46 -4.41
CA ARG A 151 13.43 -17.67 -5.08
C ARG A 151 12.67 -18.85 -4.49
N VAL A 152 12.09 -19.66 -5.33
CA VAL A 152 11.42 -20.91 -4.98
C VAL A 152 12.11 -22.05 -5.72
N LYS A 153 12.48 -23.12 -5.02
CA LYS A 153 13.21 -24.23 -5.63
C LYS A 153 12.37 -24.92 -6.72
N SER A 154 11.10 -25.20 -6.43
CA SER A 154 10.19 -25.74 -7.43
C SER A 154 8.80 -25.08 -7.35
N LEU A 155 8.26 -24.75 -8.52
CA LEU A 155 6.92 -24.19 -8.67
C LEU A 155 6.09 -25.03 -9.67
N THR A 156 6.22 -26.34 -9.62
CA THR A 156 5.47 -27.26 -10.49
C THR A 156 4.04 -27.48 -10.02
N ASN A 157 3.80 -27.45 -8.69
CA ASN A 157 2.49 -27.69 -8.09
C ASN A 157 1.46 -26.63 -8.51
N PRO A 158 0.36 -27.00 -9.21
CA PRO A 158 -0.66 -26.05 -9.67
C PRO A 158 -1.33 -25.28 -8.52
N ALA A 159 -1.51 -25.92 -7.36
CA ALA A 159 -2.14 -25.29 -6.21
C ALA A 159 -1.28 -24.15 -5.65
N ARG A 160 0.05 -24.30 -5.68
CA ARG A 160 0.99 -23.25 -5.26
C ARG A 160 1.01 -22.10 -6.28
N LYS A 161 1.09 -22.42 -7.59
CA LYS A 161 0.97 -21.41 -8.66
C LYS A 161 -0.30 -20.58 -8.51
N PHE A 162 -1.44 -21.24 -8.31
CA PHE A 162 -2.72 -20.57 -8.11
C PHE A 162 -2.72 -19.64 -6.89
N LYS A 163 -2.15 -20.07 -5.74
CA LYS A 163 -2.03 -19.22 -4.55
C LYS A 163 -1.17 -17.99 -4.81
N VAL A 164 -0.02 -18.15 -5.46
CA VAL A 164 0.91 -17.06 -5.82
C VAL A 164 0.21 -16.05 -6.72
N GLU A 165 -0.41 -16.49 -7.81
CA GLU A 165 -1.05 -15.64 -8.79
C GLU A 165 -2.29 -14.93 -8.22
N THR A 166 -3.20 -15.69 -7.60
CA THR A 166 -4.47 -15.16 -7.10
C THR A 166 -4.27 -14.12 -6.02
N ASN A 167 -3.32 -14.34 -5.09
CA ASN A 167 -3.04 -13.36 -4.05
C ASN A 167 -2.38 -12.09 -4.61
N ALA A 168 -1.50 -12.19 -5.61
CA ALA A 168 -0.94 -11.02 -6.28
C ALA A 168 -2.04 -10.19 -6.95
N LYS A 169 -2.96 -10.84 -7.69
CA LYS A 169 -4.11 -10.19 -8.31
C LYS A 169 -5.06 -9.54 -7.28
N GLN A 170 -5.37 -10.24 -6.18
CA GLN A 170 -6.21 -9.71 -5.11
C GLN A 170 -5.61 -8.50 -4.40
N LEU A 171 -4.29 -8.44 -4.32
CA LEU A 171 -3.54 -7.34 -3.75
C LEU A 171 -3.26 -6.22 -4.77
N PHE A 172 -3.67 -6.37 -6.04
CA PHE A 172 -3.38 -5.42 -7.12
C PHE A 172 -1.88 -5.15 -7.30
N MET A 173 -1.08 -6.21 -7.15
CA MET A 173 0.36 -6.17 -7.37
C MET A 173 0.68 -6.49 -8.83
N THR A 174 1.76 -5.91 -9.31
CA THR A 174 2.38 -6.24 -10.60
C THR A 174 3.58 -7.14 -10.37
N GLY A 175 4.08 -7.77 -11.42
CA GLY A 175 5.25 -8.63 -11.28
C GLY A 175 5.38 -9.68 -12.36
N THR A 176 6.31 -10.59 -12.16
CA THR A 176 6.56 -11.72 -13.06
C THR A 176 7.03 -12.94 -12.28
N VAL A 177 6.75 -14.10 -12.83
CA VAL A 177 7.30 -15.37 -12.34
C VAL A 177 8.05 -16.01 -13.48
N VAL A 178 9.36 -16.18 -13.32
CA VAL A 178 10.22 -16.86 -14.28
C VAL A 178 10.53 -18.25 -13.74
N LEU A 179 10.17 -19.26 -14.53
CA LEU A 179 10.37 -20.66 -14.19
C LEU A 179 11.59 -21.19 -14.96
N TYR A 180 12.58 -21.64 -14.23
CA TYR A 180 13.79 -22.25 -14.79
C TYR A 180 14.30 -23.34 -13.84
N GLU A 181 14.32 -24.59 -14.27
CA GLU A 181 14.81 -25.75 -13.50
C GLU A 181 14.53 -25.64 -11.99
N ASP A 182 15.60 -25.59 -11.18
CA ASP A 182 15.55 -25.50 -9.70
C ASP A 182 15.57 -24.04 -9.20
N VAL A 183 15.51 -23.04 -10.07
CA VAL A 183 15.57 -21.62 -9.73
C VAL A 183 14.36 -20.88 -10.28
N ASN A 184 13.26 -20.89 -9.54
CA ASN A 184 12.06 -20.18 -9.93
C ASN A 184 12.02 -18.82 -9.21
N VAL A 185 12.04 -17.74 -9.99
CA VAL A 185 12.10 -16.38 -9.48
C VAL A 185 10.73 -15.73 -9.55
N VAL A 186 10.23 -15.28 -8.39
CA VAL A 186 8.96 -14.55 -8.27
C VAL A 186 9.29 -13.11 -7.90
N VAL A 187 9.03 -12.19 -8.82
CA VAL A 187 9.17 -10.75 -8.59
C VAL A 187 7.80 -10.14 -8.45
N VAL A 188 7.58 -9.37 -7.39
CA VAL A 188 6.33 -8.67 -7.14
C VAL A 188 6.58 -7.21 -6.77
N GLU A 189 5.76 -6.34 -7.32
CA GLU A 189 5.81 -4.90 -7.13
C GLU A 189 4.48 -4.39 -6.58
N GLY A 190 4.55 -3.51 -5.60
CA GLY A 190 3.34 -2.94 -5.00
C GLY A 190 3.64 -1.95 -3.90
N GLY A 191 2.61 -1.51 -3.20
CA GLY A 191 2.76 -0.65 -2.04
C GLY A 191 3.28 -1.40 -0.80
N PRO A 192 3.78 -0.68 0.20
CA PRO A 192 4.41 -1.27 1.38
C PRO A 192 3.50 -2.26 2.12
N LYS A 193 2.19 -2.00 2.19
CA LYS A 193 1.23 -2.92 2.83
C LYS A 193 0.94 -4.16 1.99
N GLN A 194 0.96 -3.99 0.66
CA GLN A 194 0.75 -5.09 -0.28
C GLN A 194 1.93 -6.06 -0.20
N VAL A 195 3.17 -5.55 -0.34
CA VAL A 195 4.40 -6.35 -0.27
C VAL A 195 4.52 -7.05 1.09
N LYS A 196 4.24 -6.35 2.21
CA LYS A 196 4.24 -6.98 3.54
C LYS A 196 3.29 -8.18 3.63
N LYS A 197 2.06 -8.07 3.10
CA LYS A 197 1.08 -9.17 3.11
C LYS A 197 1.53 -10.32 2.20
N TYR A 198 2.09 -9.98 1.04
CA TYR A 198 2.58 -10.98 0.10
C TYR A 198 3.81 -11.73 0.63
N LYS A 199 4.70 -11.02 1.30
CA LYS A 199 5.84 -11.61 2.01
C LYS A 199 5.39 -12.62 3.07
N GLN A 200 4.38 -12.27 3.89
CA GLN A 200 3.78 -13.21 4.84
C GLN A 200 3.13 -14.42 4.16
N LEU A 201 2.55 -14.23 2.97
CA LEU A 201 2.02 -15.35 2.19
C LEU A 201 3.14 -16.29 1.76
N MET A 202 4.18 -15.76 1.13
CA MET A 202 5.27 -16.56 0.54
C MET A 202 6.11 -17.28 1.58
N LEU A 203 6.47 -16.61 2.67
CA LEU A 203 7.38 -17.16 3.69
C LEU A 203 6.67 -18.00 4.77
N ASN A 204 5.41 -17.66 5.13
CA ASN A 204 4.78 -18.27 6.30
C ASN A 204 3.50 -19.04 5.98
N ARG A 205 2.64 -18.56 5.05
CA ARG A 205 1.31 -19.16 4.81
C ARG A 205 1.34 -20.27 3.78
N ILE A 206 2.24 -20.20 2.82
CA ILE A 206 2.49 -21.30 1.90
C ILE A 206 3.52 -22.20 2.58
N LYS A 207 3.12 -23.39 2.91
CA LYS A 207 4.02 -24.39 3.45
C LYS A 207 4.68 -25.11 2.28
N TRP A 208 5.86 -24.63 1.93
CA TRP A 208 6.62 -25.17 0.80
C TRP A 208 7.16 -26.57 1.12
N ASP A 209 7.51 -26.84 2.37
CA ASP A 209 8.09 -28.10 2.86
C ASP A 209 7.19 -29.32 2.60
N GLU A 210 5.86 -29.10 2.45
CA GLU A 210 4.91 -30.19 2.11
C GLU A 210 5.05 -30.68 0.66
N ASP A 211 5.71 -29.88 -0.21
CA ASP A 211 5.94 -30.26 -1.61
C ASP A 211 7.29 -30.97 -1.73
N ILE A 212 7.26 -32.29 -1.90
CA ILE A 212 8.46 -33.10 -2.09
C ILE A 212 8.96 -32.94 -3.54
N ILE A 213 10.22 -32.65 -3.70
CA ILE A 213 10.91 -32.47 -4.98
C ILE A 213 11.97 -33.57 -5.09
N HIS A 214 12.12 -34.11 -6.27
CA HIS A 214 13.24 -34.99 -6.58
C HIS A 214 14.40 -34.19 -7.17
N ASP A 215 15.56 -34.30 -6.55
CA ASP A 215 16.78 -33.70 -7.08
C ASP A 215 17.29 -34.44 -8.30
N LYS A 216 18.29 -33.90 -8.99
CA LYS A 216 18.93 -34.53 -10.17
C LYS A 216 19.49 -35.93 -9.86
N GLU A 217 19.80 -36.18 -8.59
CA GLU A 217 20.29 -37.48 -8.09
C GLU A 217 19.16 -38.41 -7.60
N GLY A 218 17.89 -37.96 -7.68
CA GLY A 218 16.72 -38.75 -7.27
C GLY A 218 16.40 -38.71 -5.76
N HIS A 219 17.08 -37.89 -4.97
CA HIS A 219 16.79 -37.75 -3.56
C HIS A 219 15.54 -36.85 -3.33
N GLU A 220 14.75 -37.22 -2.35
CA GLU A 220 13.59 -36.44 -1.93
C GLU A 220 14.04 -35.26 -1.07
N ILE A 221 13.83 -34.05 -1.59
CA ILE A 221 14.15 -32.79 -0.87
C ILE A 221 12.88 -31.97 -0.73
N GLY A 222 12.67 -31.37 0.44
CA GLY A 222 11.59 -30.40 0.66
C GLY A 222 11.76 -29.15 -0.19
N ASN A 223 10.66 -28.64 -0.70
CA ASN A 223 10.66 -27.35 -1.41
C ASN A 223 10.95 -26.20 -0.44
N ASN A 224 11.56 -25.14 -0.93
CA ASN A 224 11.89 -23.96 -0.11
C ASN A 224 11.58 -22.66 -0.87
N CYS A 225 11.28 -21.61 -0.10
CA CYS A 225 11.09 -20.25 -0.61
C CYS A 225 11.93 -19.26 0.20
N VAL A 226 12.82 -18.57 -0.46
CA VAL A 226 13.73 -17.59 0.15
C VAL A 226 13.46 -16.20 -0.41
N LEU A 227 13.43 -15.19 0.46
CA LEU A 227 13.43 -13.79 0.03
C LEU A 227 14.86 -13.40 -0.32
N VAL A 228 15.10 -13.18 -1.61
CA VAL A 228 16.44 -12.86 -2.14
C VAL A 228 16.73 -11.37 -2.01
N TRP A 229 15.75 -10.54 -2.35
CA TRP A 229 15.94 -9.09 -2.35
C TRP A 229 14.65 -8.34 -2.05
N GLU A 230 14.77 -7.20 -1.38
CA GLU A 230 13.68 -6.26 -1.11
C GLU A 230 14.21 -4.83 -1.27
N GLY A 231 13.50 -4.01 -2.04
CA GLY A 231 13.91 -2.63 -2.30
C GLY A 231 12.75 -1.74 -2.70
N GLU A 232 13.08 -0.51 -3.09
CA GLU A 232 12.13 0.49 -3.55
C GLU A 232 12.51 0.99 -4.96
N THR A 233 11.51 1.10 -5.83
CA THR A 233 11.65 1.66 -7.17
C THR A 233 10.74 2.87 -7.33
N LYS A 234 11.06 3.76 -8.27
CA LYS A 234 10.24 4.95 -8.56
C LYS A 234 8.92 4.55 -9.21
N GLU A 235 8.97 3.63 -10.14
CA GLU A 235 7.85 3.19 -10.97
C GLU A 235 7.79 1.68 -11.05
N ARG A 236 6.63 1.17 -11.45
CA ARG A 236 6.44 -0.25 -11.71
C ARG A 236 7.11 -0.62 -13.04
N GLN A 237 7.93 -1.64 -13.02
CA GLN A 237 8.64 -2.14 -14.19
C GLN A 237 7.88 -3.26 -14.89
N PHE A 238 7.04 -3.98 -14.14
CA PHE A 238 6.28 -5.12 -14.65
C PHE A 238 4.79 -4.81 -14.74
N GLY A 239 4.11 -5.50 -15.67
CA GLY A 239 2.66 -5.49 -15.78
C GLY A 239 1.99 -6.48 -14.82
N ASP A 240 0.78 -6.93 -15.18
CA ASP A 240 0.09 -7.97 -14.41
C ASP A 240 0.94 -9.22 -14.27
N LEU A 241 0.85 -9.88 -13.09
CA LEU A 241 1.64 -11.06 -12.80
C LEU A 241 1.41 -12.17 -13.84
N LYS A 242 2.48 -12.56 -14.52
CA LYS A 242 2.48 -13.61 -15.53
C LYS A 242 3.59 -14.61 -15.27
N PHE A 243 3.31 -15.88 -15.56
CA PHE A 243 4.31 -16.94 -15.56
C PHE A 243 5.00 -17.00 -16.92
N LYS A 244 6.32 -17.07 -16.90
CA LYS A 244 7.18 -17.27 -18.07
C LYS A 244 8.09 -18.43 -17.81
N GLN A 245 8.14 -19.36 -18.75
CA GLN A 245 9.11 -20.46 -18.73
C GLN A 245 10.34 -20.04 -19.50
N ALA A 246 11.49 -20.17 -18.87
CA ALA A 246 12.79 -19.91 -19.49
C ALA A 246 13.41 -21.24 -19.88
N PRO A 247 13.77 -21.45 -21.17
CA PRO A 247 14.42 -22.66 -21.62
C PRO A 247 15.90 -22.70 -21.24
N THR A 248 16.51 -21.52 -21.06
CA THR A 248 17.93 -21.38 -20.72
C THR A 248 18.12 -20.28 -19.68
N GLU A 249 19.25 -20.36 -18.96
CA GLU A 249 19.65 -19.31 -18.01
C GLU A 249 19.80 -17.95 -18.70
N SER A 250 20.47 -17.91 -19.85
CA SER A 250 20.66 -16.68 -20.63
C SER A 250 19.33 -16.02 -20.99
N PHE A 251 18.33 -16.81 -21.39
CA PHE A 251 17.00 -16.32 -21.69
C PHE A 251 16.33 -15.70 -20.46
N ALA A 252 16.46 -16.32 -19.30
CA ALA A 252 15.93 -15.79 -18.05
C ALA A 252 16.60 -14.46 -17.68
N ARG A 253 17.92 -14.38 -17.79
CA ARG A 253 18.70 -13.18 -17.53
C ARG A 253 18.36 -12.05 -18.51
N ASP A 254 18.30 -12.35 -19.81
CA ASP A 254 17.95 -11.37 -20.85
C ASP A 254 16.53 -10.84 -20.67
N PHE A 255 15.61 -11.66 -20.19
CA PHE A 255 14.26 -11.21 -19.87
C PHE A 255 14.27 -10.12 -18.80
N PHE A 256 15.03 -10.29 -17.72
CA PHE A 256 15.17 -9.26 -16.68
C PHE A 256 15.99 -8.05 -17.15
N LYS A 257 17.00 -8.26 -18.00
CA LYS A 257 17.81 -7.21 -18.60
C LYS A 257 16.98 -6.25 -19.46
N ASN A 258 16.02 -6.77 -20.23
CA ASN A 258 15.11 -5.96 -21.05
C ASN A 258 14.24 -5.00 -20.22
N VAL A 259 14.08 -5.30 -18.94
CA VAL A 259 13.32 -4.47 -17.97
C VAL A 259 14.26 -3.64 -17.07
N GLY A 260 15.60 -3.77 -17.27
CA GLY A 260 16.60 -3.10 -16.41
C GLY A 260 16.71 -3.68 -15.00
N ALA A 261 16.31 -4.93 -14.82
CA ALA A 261 16.25 -5.61 -13.52
C ALA A 261 17.08 -6.91 -13.49
N GLU A 262 18.16 -6.98 -14.27
CA GLU A 262 19.03 -8.18 -14.39
C GLU A 262 19.55 -8.66 -13.03
N HIS A 263 19.82 -7.75 -12.12
CA HIS A 263 20.29 -8.06 -10.77
C HIS A 263 19.31 -8.93 -9.96
N TYR A 264 18.01 -8.93 -10.27
CA TYR A 264 17.06 -9.82 -9.60
C TYR A 264 17.34 -11.28 -9.93
N TRP A 265 17.70 -11.56 -11.19
CA TRP A 265 18.09 -12.89 -11.62
C TRP A 265 19.44 -13.27 -11.05
N ASP A 266 20.45 -12.41 -11.20
CA ASP A 266 21.81 -12.68 -10.78
C ASP A 266 21.88 -13.01 -9.27
N LEU A 267 21.18 -12.27 -8.44
CA LEU A 267 21.07 -12.53 -6.98
C LEU A 267 20.36 -13.85 -6.67
N ALA A 268 19.28 -14.16 -7.37
CA ALA A 268 18.54 -15.40 -7.15
C ALA A 268 19.34 -16.63 -7.59
N TYR A 269 20.03 -16.54 -8.72
CA TYR A 269 20.82 -17.61 -9.28
C TYR A 269 22.11 -17.88 -8.47
N SER A 270 22.87 -16.83 -8.15
CA SER A 270 24.09 -16.97 -7.33
C SER A 270 23.78 -17.56 -5.95
N GLY A 271 22.69 -17.15 -5.31
CA GLY A 271 22.25 -17.75 -4.06
C GLY A 271 21.89 -19.23 -4.17
N ALA A 272 21.33 -19.67 -5.30
CA ALA A 272 21.04 -21.08 -5.56
C ALA A 272 22.31 -21.91 -5.75
N VAL A 273 23.30 -21.36 -6.46
CA VAL A 273 24.59 -22.03 -6.67
C VAL A 273 25.33 -22.23 -5.34
N LEU A 274 25.33 -21.23 -4.47
CA LEU A 274 25.97 -21.33 -3.15
C LEU A 274 25.28 -22.38 -2.26
N GLU A 275 23.96 -22.43 -2.19
CA GLU A 275 23.22 -23.44 -1.42
C GLU A 275 23.49 -24.88 -1.91
N ASN A 276 23.66 -25.06 -3.23
CA ASN A 276 23.98 -26.37 -3.78
C ASN A 276 25.46 -26.76 -3.54
N ALA A 277 26.36 -25.77 -3.36
CA ALA A 277 27.77 -26.01 -3.03
C ALA A 277 27.99 -26.36 -1.55
N ASP A 278 27.14 -25.86 -0.66
CA ASP A 278 27.16 -26.13 0.77
C ASP A 278 26.35 -27.38 1.18
N GLY A 279 25.87 -28.17 0.21
CA GLY A 279 25.24 -29.46 0.44
C GLY A 279 26.19 -30.42 1.22
N PRO A 280 25.66 -31.34 2.04
CA PRO A 280 26.50 -32.19 2.90
C PRO A 280 27.48 -33.00 2.04
N LEU A 281 28.78 -32.85 2.38
CA LEU A 281 29.88 -33.70 1.94
C LEU A 281 29.69 -35.15 2.43
#